data_3236ff14f455a14a5d0e1bacb212e3cb
#
_entry.id   3236ff14f455a14a5d0e1bacb212e3cb
#
_cell.length_a   1.000
_cell.length_b   1.000
_cell.length_c   1.000
_cell.angle_alpha   90.00
_cell.angle_beta   90.00
_cell.angle_gamma   90.00
#
_symmetry.space_group_name_H-M   'P 1'
#
loop_
_entity.id
_entity.type
_entity.pdbx_description
1 polymer ?
#
loop_
_entity_poly.entity_id
_entity_poly.type
_entity_poly.pdbx_seq_one_letter_code
_entity_poly.pdbx_strand_id
1 'polypeptide(L)'
;MTSILDRYLNTEKYQGVMRDFCNAQILNDKTKCGLFLKENVLSRIGWNAEVSAFPDAEEYEHTYNNGDSNKGLFFKTPRMVILHCGFRKDTTFIENSDKAGIEGIYPRDSFLYDDWEEKNPGKPSPYKRRRLILMFLVNKDGVAVHKKPLILSLHGGASNMFCDAYGTFIEQLESAFAEATGQKGSVGFDPKQSAAAIFTPTFGAELYGTSAKSWISYPKQWVVPTAKTITNFFPKNNEDIDFIEEVWETCPPSVYARPFFEQCEKEIGINAIRPGVDFNLAPINGGQGTKALLGARDADTGEITLD
;
A
#
# COMPACT_ATOMS: atom_id res chain seq x y z
N MET A 1 -19.72 -35.54 13.37
CA MET A 1 -19.94 -34.09 13.55
C MET A 1 -18.61 -33.48 13.89
N THR A 2 -17.98 -32.84 12.94
CA THR A 2 -16.72 -32.11 13.15
C THR A 2 -17.06 -30.91 14.05
N SER A 3 -16.41 -30.81 15.18
CA SER A 3 -16.61 -29.72 16.14
C SER A 3 -16.37 -28.36 15.46
N ILE A 4 -17.15 -27.34 15.81
CA ILE A 4 -16.90 -25.94 15.43
C ILE A 4 -15.47 -25.55 15.78
N LEU A 5 -14.92 -26.07 16.88
CA LEU A 5 -13.53 -25.88 17.29
C LEU A 5 -12.53 -26.47 16.28
N ASP A 6 -12.84 -27.66 15.68
CA ASP A 6 -11.95 -28.26 14.68
C ASP A 6 -11.91 -27.43 13.38
N ARG A 7 -12.98 -26.69 13.06
CA ARG A 7 -13.02 -25.75 11.95
C ARG A 7 -12.15 -24.51 12.18
N TYR A 8 -12.05 -24.07 13.44
CA TYR A 8 -11.24 -22.90 13.81
C TYR A 8 -9.82 -23.28 14.25
N LEU A 9 -9.59 -24.53 14.65
CA LEU A 9 -8.26 -25.06 14.97
C LEU A 9 -7.49 -25.52 13.73
N ASN A 10 -8.13 -25.64 12.59
CA ASN A 10 -7.43 -25.90 11.32
C ASN A 10 -6.73 -24.61 10.83
N THR A 11 -5.93 -24.07 11.73
CA THR A 11 -5.14 -22.84 11.57
C THR A 11 -4.00 -23.00 10.58
N GLU A 12 -3.68 -24.22 10.13
CA GLU A 12 -2.63 -24.46 9.13
C GLU A 12 -2.94 -23.75 7.79
N LYS A 13 -4.22 -23.67 7.43
CA LYS A 13 -4.65 -22.97 6.21
C LYS A 13 -4.47 -21.44 6.30
N TYR A 14 -4.49 -20.87 7.51
CA TYR A 14 -4.36 -19.43 7.74
C TYR A 14 -2.98 -19.02 8.27
N GLN A 15 -2.29 -19.88 9.03
CA GLN A 15 -0.95 -19.58 9.54
C GLN A 15 0.11 -19.54 8.43
N GLY A 16 -0.07 -20.30 7.34
CA GLY A 16 0.85 -20.29 6.20
C GLY A 16 0.79 -19.00 5.38
N VAL A 17 -0.39 -18.40 5.24
CA VAL A 17 -0.60 -17.20 4.42
C VAL A 17 -0.05 -15.94 5.11
N MET A 18 -0.12 -15.85 6.43
CA MET A 18 0.14 -14.62 7.19
C MET A 18 1.62 -14.29 7.43
N ARG A 19 2.53 -15.27 7.34
CA ARG A 19 3.97 -15.06 7.58
C ARG A 19 4.78 -14.74 6.32
N ASP A 20 4.15 -14.75 5.15
CA ASP A 20 4.84 -14.80 3.86
C ASP A 20 4.59 -13.60 2.94
N PHE A 21 4.00 -12.51 3.44
CA PHE A 21 3.94 -11.27 2.66
C PHE A 21 5.34 -10.68 2.51
N CYS A 22 5.68 -10.33 1.27
CA CYS A 22 6.96 -9.76 0.95
C CYS A 22 6.81 -8.28 0.61
N ASN A 23 7.80 -7.48 1.04
CA ASN A 23 7.79 -6.05 0.83
C ASN A 23 8.40 -5.67 -0.52
N ALA A 24 7.64 -4.93 -1.33
CA ALA A 24 8.17 -4.13 -2.41
C ALA A 24 8.72 -2.80 -1.87
N GLN A 25 9.65 -2.19 -2.58
CA GLN A 25 10.24 -0.90 -2.22
C GLN A 25 10.11 0.09 -3.36
N ILE A 26 9.93 1.37 -3.04
CA ILE A 26 10.14 2.45 -4.00
C ILE A 26 11.51 3.05 -3.72
N LEU A 27 12.37 3.10 -4.74
CA LEU A 27 13.64 3.79 -4.66
C LEU A 27 13.43 5.29 -4.82
N ASN A 28 13.84 6.03 -3.79
CA ASN A 28 13.73 7.49 -3.71
C ASN A 28 15.06 8.13 -4.15
N ASP A 29 15.37 8.04 -5.45
CA ASP A 29 16.58 8.61 -6.03
C ASP A 29 16.23 9.49 -7.21
N LYS A 30 17.01 10.54 -7.44
CA LYS A 30 16.81 11.47 -8.57
C LYS A 30 16.84 10.78 -9.92
N THR A 31 17.70 9.79 -10.07
CA THR A 31 17.96 9.09 -11.34
C THR A 31 17.29 7.73 -11.41
N LYS A 32 17.21 7.02 -10.28
CA LYS A 32 16.60 5.69 -10.14
C LYS A 32 15.38 5.78 -9.24
N CYS A 33 14.26 6.25 -9.79
CA CYS A 33 12.97 6.35 -9.13
C CYS A 33 12.00 5.34 -9.72
N GLY A 34 11.48 4.44 -8.89
CA GLY A 34 10.58 3.38 -9.32
C GLY A 34 10.47 2.24 -8.30
N LEU A 35 9.79 1.18 -8.70
CA LEU A 35 9.59 0.01 -7.87
C LEU A 35 10.82 -0.90 -7.94
N PHE A 36 11.23 -1.44 -6.79
CA PHE A 36 12.34 -2.38 -6.67
C PHE A 36 11.92 -3.62 -5.87
N LEU A 37 12.22 -4.78 -6.42
CA LEU A 37 12.02 -6.09 -5.79
C LEU A 37 13.36 -6.78 -5.62
N LYS A 38 13.74 -7.06 -4.37
CA LYS A 38 14.96 -7.80 -4.06
C LYS A 38 14.87 -9.24 -4.58
N GLU A 39 16.00 -9.84 -4.90
CA GLU A 39 16.08 -11.22 -5.41
C GLU A 39 15.44 -12.23 -4.45
N ASN A 40 15.67 -12.09 -3.14
CA ASN A 40 15.04 -12.94 -2.14
C ASN A 40 13.52 -12.76 -2.05
N VAL A 41 12.99 -11.56 -2.39
CA VAL A 41 11.56 -11.31 -2.50
C VAL A 41 10.99 -12.03 -3.72
N LEU A 42 11.65 -11.92 -4.88
CA LEU A 42 11.23 -12.59 -6.11
C LEU A 42 11.06 -14.10 -5.90
N SER A 43 12.04 -14.74 -5.26
CA SER A 43 11.98 -16.17 -4.95
C SER A 43 10.80 -16.52 -4.03
N ARG A 44 10.56 -15.71 -2.99
CA ARG A 44 9.51 -15.95 -1.98
C ARG A 44 8.09 -15.75 -2.49
N ILE A 45 7.88 -14.80 -3.41
CA ILE A 45 6.55 -14.55 -4.00
C ILE A 45 6.20 -15.54 -5.11
N GLY A 46 7.14 -16.39 -5.52
CA GLY A 46 6.95 -17.31 -6.63
C GLY A 46 6.91 -16.60 -7.98
N TRP A 47 7.87 -15.68 -8.18
CA TRP A 47 8.06 -15.01 -9.46
C TRP A 47 8.26 -16.02 -10.59
N ASN A 48 7.48 -15.93 -11.66
CA ASN A 48 7.44 -16.90 -12.75
C ASN A 48 7.57 -16.28 -14.15
N ALA A 49 7.86 -14.99 -14.21
CA ALA A 49 8.00 -14.31 -15.49
C ALA A 49 9.48 -14.04 -15.83
N GLU A 50 9.79 -14.10 -17.11
CA GLU A 50 11.07 -13.59 -17.59
C GLU A 50 11.09 -12.06 -17.57
N VAL A 51 12.27 -11.47 -17.32
CA VAL A 51 12.46 -10.00 -17.32
C VAL A 51 12.05 -9.41 -18.67
N SER A 52 12.24 -10.13 -19.76
CA SER A 52 11.81 -9.74 -21.11
C SER A 52 10.30 -9.52 -21.28
N ALA A 53 9.48 -10.07 -20.37
CA ALA A 53 8.04 -9.79 -20.34
C ALA A 53 7.69 -8.38 -19.85
N PHE A 54 8.66 -7.65 -19.32
CA PHE A 54 8.54 -6.31 -18.80
C PHE A 54 9.57 -5.39 -19.48
N PRO A 55 9.21 -4.68 -20.54
CA PRO A 55 10.15 -3.85 -21.32
C PRO A 55 10.92 -2.82 -20.47
N ASP A 56 10.30 -2.36 -19.37
CA ASP A 56 10.88 -1.35 -18.47
C ASP A 56 11.51 -1.95 -17.21
N ALA A 57 11.62 -3.30 -17.13
CA ALA A 57 12.29 -3.97 -16.04
C ALA A 57 13.77 -4.17 -16.37
N GLU A 58 14.62 -3.96 -15.38
CA GLU A 58 16.06 -4.21 -15.49
C GLU A 58 16.58 -4.89 -14.24
N GLU A 59 17.59 -5.73 -14.41
CA GLU A 59 18.37 -6.20 -13.27
C GLU A 59 19.15 -5.03 -12.68
N TYR A 60 19.05 -4.86 -11.37
CA TYR A 60 19.63 -3.72 -10.69
C TYR A 60 20.20 -4.12 -9.34
N GLU A 61 21.35 -3.58 -9.00
CA GLU A 61 21.94 -3.68 -7.67
C GLU A 61 21.83 -2.34 -6.95
N HIS A 62 21.00 -2.31 -5.91
CA HIS A 62 20.78 -1.13 -5.09
C HIS A 62 21.69 -1.15 -3.85
N THR A 63 22.47 -0.08 -3.68
CA THR A 63 23.29 0.12 -2.48
C THR A 63 22.60 1.12 -1.55
N TYR A 64 22.34 0.70 -0.32
CA TYR A 64 21.72 1.50 0.72
C TYR A 64 22.73 2.42 1.41
N ASN A 65 22.24 3.42 2.13
CA ASN A 65 23.08 4.39 2.86
C ASN A 65 23.96 3.76 3.95
N ASN A 66 23.62 2.58 4.44
CA ASN A 66 24.43 1.81 5.39
C ASN A 66 25.55 1.00 4.72
N GLY A 67 25.65 1.05 3.40
CA GLY A 67 26.66 0.32 2.61
C GLY A 67 26.22 -1.08 2.16
N ASP A 68 25.07 -1.58 2.61
CA ASP A 68 24.54 -2.87 2.15
C ASP A 68 24.08 -2.76 0.71
N SER A 69 24.30 -3.81 -0.09
CA SER A 69 23.81 -3.91 -1.45
C SER A 69 22.85 -5.08 -1.60
N ASN A 70 21.82 -4.90 -2.39
CA ASN A 70 20.87 -5.95 -2.76
C ASN A 70 20.64 -5.95 -4.27
N LYS A 71 20.74 -7.14 -4.87
CA LYS A 71 20.35 -7.38 -6.25
C LYS A 71 18.84 -7.62 -6.34
N GLY A 72 18.27 -7.31 -7.50
CA GLY A 72 16.85 -7.53 -7.75
C GLY A 72 16.41 -6.97 -9.09
N LEU A 73 15.10 -6.78 -9.24
CA LEU A 73 14.49 -6.18 -10.41
C LEU A 73 13.99 -4.77 -10.09
N PHE A 74 14.35 -3.84 -10.94
CA PHE A 74 13.88 -2.46 -10.91
C PHE A 74 12.88 -2.24 -12.06
N PHE A 75 11.78 -1.52 -11.75
CA PHE A 75 10.72 -1.19 -12.69
C PHE A 75 10.46 0.32 -12.66
N LYS A 76 10.72 0.98 -13.78
CA LYS A 76 10.40 2.41 -13.96
C LYS A 76 8.89 2.60 -14.17
N THR A 77 8.28 1.69 -14.90
CA THR A 77 6.87 1.71 -15.28
C THR A 77 6.22 0.37 -14.96
N PRO A 78 6.05 0.02 -13.66
CA PRO A 78 5.44 -1.24 -13.27
C PRO A 78 3.96 -1.29 -13.70
N ARG A 79 3.49 -2.49 -14.08
CA ARG A 79 2.07 -2.77 -14.27
C ARG A 79 1.53 -3.41 -13.01
N MET A 80 0.66 -2.70 -12.31
CA MET A 80 0.20 -3.07 -10.96
C MET A 80 -1.31 -3.26 -10.93
N VAL A 81 -1.75 -4.30 -10.25
CA VAL A 81 -3.11 -4.47 -9.74
C VAL A 81 -3.05 -4.17 -8.25
N ILE A 82 -3.78 -3.16 -7.80
CA ILE A 82 -3.75 -2.67 -6.43
C ILE A 82 -5.01 -3.15 -5.71
N LEU A 83 -4.85 -4.18 -4.87
CA LEU A 83 -5.96 -4.80 -4.16
C LEU A 83 -6.53 -3.87 -3.08
N HIS A 84 -5.65 -3.25 -2.31
CA HIS A 84 -6.04 -2.34 -1.25
C HIS A 84 -5.10 -1.14 -1.23
N CYS A 85 -5.67 0.06 -1.37
CA CYS A 85 -5.00 1.33 -1.26
C CYS A 85 -5.92 2.33 -0.53
N GLY A 86 -5.35 3.24 0.21
CA GLY A 86 -6.10 4.35 0.80
C GLY A 86 -5.78 4.65 2.26
N PHE A 87 -6.48 5.65 2.78
CA PHE A 87 -6.32 6.19 4.14
C PHE A 87 -7.16 5.41 5.17
N ARG A 88 -7.01 4.10 5.22
CA ARG A 88 -7.76 3.26 6.16
C ARG A 88 -7.03 3.18 7.49
N LYS A 89 -7.77 3.18 8.60
CA LYS A 89 -7.19 2.98 9.95
C LYS A 89 -6.45 1.65 10.06
N ASP A 90 -7.00 0.62 9.44
CA ASP A 90 -6.51 -0.75 9.46
C ASP A 90 -5.27 -1.00 8.57
N THR A 91 -4.82 -0.01 7.80
CA THR A 91 -3.61 -0.10 6.97
C THR A 91 -2.60 1.00 7.24
N THR A 92 -2.85 1.85 8.24
CA THR A 92 -1.97 2.97 8.59
C THR A 92 -1.48 2.82 10.03
N PHE A 93 -0.20 3.00 10.26
CA PHE A 93 0.44 2.94 11.57
C PHE A 93 1.60 3.93 11.67
N ILE A 94 2.10 4.16 12.89
CA ILE A 94 3.27 4.98 13.15
C ILE A 94 4.47 4.07 13.40
N GLU A 95 5.54 4.28 12.66
CA GLU A 95 6.82 3.62 12.83
C GLU A 95 7.81 4.59 13.48
N ASN A 96 8.43 4.17 14.56
CA ASN A 96 9.64 4.80 15.09
C ASN A 96 10.85 4.06 14.52
N SER A 97 11.68 4.77 13.79
CA SER A 97 12.87 4.18 13.17
C SER A 97 14.01 5.17 13.10
N ASP A 98 15.20 4.66 13.38
CA ASP A 98 16.47 5.37 13.24
C ASP A 98 17.37 4.70 12.18
N LYS A 99 18.67 5.01 12.22
CA LYS A 99 19.68 4.40 11.33
C LYS A 99 19.89 2.91 11.60
N ALA A 100 19.63 2.44 12.81
CA ALA A 100 19.81 1.06 13.22
C ALA A 100 18.61 0.17 12.81
N GLY A 101 17.44 0.78 12.55
CA GLY A 101 16.25 0.07 12.13
C GLY A 101 14.97 0.55 12.80
N ILE A 102 13.97 -0.34 12.86
CA ILE A 102 12.68 -0.06 13.49
C ILE A 102 12.81 -0.32 14.99
N GLU A 103 12.60 0.70 15.79
CA GLU A 103 12.59 0.63 17.25
C GLU A 103 11.20 0.27 17.80
N GLY A 104 10.12 0.74 17.13
CA GLY A 104 8.76 0.46 17.55
C GLY A 104 7.74 0.74 16.45
N ILE A 105 6.56 0.15 16.60
CA ILE A 105 5.40 0.35 15.73
C ILE A 105 4.19 0.64 16.62
N TYR A 106 3.52 1.75 16.35
CA TYR A 106 2.44 2.27 17.16
C TYR A 106 1.16 2.43 16.33
N PRO A 107 -0.02 2.39 16.96
CA PRO A 107 -1.28 2.68 16.28
C PRO A 107 -1.27 4.06 15.61
N ARG A 108 -2.01 4.21 14.53
CA ARG A 108 -2.18 5.49 13.81
C ARG A 108 -2.52 6.66 14.75
N ASP A 109 -3.36 6.39 15.75
CA ASP A 109 -3.88 7.39 16.69
C ASP A 109 -2.91 7.67 17.87
N SER A 110 -1.68 7.13 17.83
CA SER A 110 -0.65 7.44 18.82
C SER A 110 -0.27 8.92 18.76
N PHE A 111 -0.19 9.55 19.93
CA PHE A 111 0.18 10.96 20.04
C PHE A 111 1.69 11.23 19.88
N LEU A 112 2.51 10.17 19.80
CA LEU A 112 3.97 10.30 19.80
C LEU A 112 4.51 11.13 18.64
N TYR A 113 3.87 11.04 17.48
CA TYR A 113 4.24 11.83 16.30
C TYR A 113 3.99 13.33 16.55
N ASP A 114 2.77 13.68 16.98
CA ASP A 114 2.36 15.07 17.22
C ASP A 114 3.13 15.69 18.39
N ASP A 115 3.32 14.93 19.48
CA ASP A 115 4.09 15.34 20.66
C ASP A 115 5.56 15.62 20.34
N TRP A 116 6.14 14.81 19.42
CA TRP A 116 7.50 15.07 18.93
C TRP A 116 7.57 16.38 18.15
N GLU A 117 6.67 16.62 17.21
CA GLU A 117 6.66 17.83 16.38
C GLU A 117 6.45 19.08 17.22
N GLU A 118 5.57 19.03 18.23
CA GLU A 118 5.34 20.13 19.16
C GLU A 118 6.59 20.45 19.97
N LYS A 119 7.30 19.44 20.47
CA LYS A 119 8.50 19.62 21.29
C LYS A 119 9.77 19.93 20.48
N ASN A 120 9.78 19.59 19.19
CA ASN A 120 10.95 19.70 18.34
C ASN A 120 10.63 20.39 16.99
N PRO A 121 10.09 21.62 16.99
CA PRO A 121 9.67 22.27 15.76
C PRO A 121 10.83 22.38 14.77
N GLY A 122 10.58 21.95 13.52
CA GLY A 122 11.55 22.00 12.42
C GLY A 122 12.65 20.94 12.44
N LYS A 123 12.66 20.03 13.43
CA LYS A 123 13.59 18.88 13.41
C LYS A 123 12.92 17.68 12.74
N PRO A 124 13.71 16.81 12.04
CA PRO A 124 13.18 15.60 11.47
C PRO A 124 12.63 14.66 12.56
N SER A 125 11.38 14.22 12.41
CA SER A 125 10.79 13.26 13.34
C SER A 125 11.34 11.86 13.12
N PRO A 126 11.67 11.10 14.18
CA PRO A 126 11.94 9.67 14.07
C PRO A 126 10.65 8.88 13.81
N TYR A 127 9.49 9.45 14.08
CA TYR A 127 8.20 8.85 13.85
C TYR A 127 7.73 9.09 12.42
N LYS A 128 7.27 8.04 11.74
CA LYS A 128 6.79 8.10 10.36
C LYS A 128 5.42 7.44 10.26
N ARG A 129 4.45 8.15 9.70
CA ARG A 129 3.15 7.54 9.36
C ARG A 129 3.32 6.72 8.10
N ARG A 130 3.10 5.40 8.21
CA ARG A 130 3.22 4.46 7.10
C ARG A 130 1.86 3.95 6.67
N ARG A 131 1.70 3.78 5.36
CA ARG A 131 0.55 3.14 4.73
C ARG A 131 0.98 1.86 4.03
N LEU A 132 0.17 0.83 4.18
CA LEU A 132 0.36 -0.45 3.52
C LEU A 132 -0.56 -0.54 2.31
N ILE A 133 0.00 -0.86 1.18
CA ILE A 133 -0.69 -1.07 -0.09
C ILE A 133 -0.43 -2.51 -0.49
N LEU A 134 -1.50 -3.28 -0.72
CA LEU A 134 -1.42 -4.66 -1.18
C LEU A 134 -1.59 -4.69 -2.69
N MET A 135 -0.69 -5.38 -3.41
CA MET A 135 -0.68 -5.36 -4.86
C MET A 135 -0.10 -6.63 -5.51
N PHE A 136 -0.44 -6.81 -6.79
CA PHE A 136 0.25 -7.71 -7.70
C PHE A 136 0.94 -6.94 -8.82
N LEU A 137 2.03 -7.52 -9.35
CA LEU A 137 2.53 -7.15 -10.66
C LEU A 137 1.92 -8.07 -11.72
N VAL A 138 1.60 -7.50 -12.87
CA VAL A 138 1.00 -8.21 -13.99
C VAL A 138 1.79 -7.97 -15.28
N ASN A 139 1.79 -8.94 -16.18
CA ASN A 139 2.39 -8.82 -17.50
C ASN A 139 1.52 -7.96 -18.44
N LYS A 140 1.92 -7.87 -19.71
CA LYS A 140 1.18 -7.11 -20.74
C LYS A 140 -0.25 -7.57 -20.97
N ASP A 141 -0.56 -8.82 -20.64
CA ASP A 141 -1.88 -9.43 -20.81
C ASP A 141 -2.76 -9.30 -19.56
N GLY A 142 -2.22 -8.73 -18.46
CA GLY A 142 -2.92 -8.57 -17.19
C GLY A 142 -2.83 -9.80 -16.27
N VAL A 143 -2.02 -10.81 -16.65
CA VAL A 143 -1.82 -12.02 -15.86
C VAL A 143 -0.84 -11.73 -14.71
N ALA A 144 -1.18 -12.14 -13.50
CA ALA A 144 -0.29 -12.03 -12.36
C ALA A 144 0.99 -12.85 -12.57
N VAL A 145 2.15 -12.24 -12.32
CA VAL A 145 3.46 -12.86 -12.56
C VAL A 145 4.11 -13.44 -11.31
N HIS A 146 3.37 -13.45 -10.23
CA HIS A 146 3.76 -14.08 -8.98
C HIS A 146 2.52 -14.56 -8.22
N LYS A 147 2.72 -15.55 -7.34
CA LYS A 147 1.62 -16.24 -6.65
C LYS A 147 1.14 -15.56 -5.38
N LYS A 148 2.01 -14.82 -4.70
CA LYS A 148 1.72 -14.17 -3.43
C LYS A 148 1.72 -12.66 -3.62
N PRO A 149 0.74 -11.92 -3.06
CA PRO A 149 0.71 -10.48 -3.18
C PRO A 149 1.91 -9.82 -2.49
N LEU A 150 2.25 -8.62 -2.95
CA LEU A 150 3.29 -7.77 -2.42
C LEU A 150 2.69 -6.69 -1.52
N ILE A 151 3.39 -6.35 -0.46
CA ILE A 151 3.09 -5.16 0.35
C ILE A 151 4.05 -4.04 -0.05
N LEU A 152 3.50 -2.90 -0.41
CA LEU A 152 4.24 -1.65 -0.55
C LEU A 152 3.95 -0.78 0.67
N SER A 153 5.01 -0.48 1.44
CA SER A 153 4.92 0.38 2.61
C SER A 153 5.46 1.77 2.29
N LEU A 154 4.58 2.77 2.31
CA LEU A 154 4.91 4.16 1.99
C LEU A 154 4.72 5.08 3.19
N HIS A 155 5.44 6.19 3.23
CA HIS A 155 5.29 7.24 4.25
C HIS A 155 5.45 8.65 3.64
N GLY A 156 4.97 9.66 4.37
CA GLY A 156 5.11 11.08 4.03
C GLY A 156 4.57 11.42 2.64
N GLY A 157 5.16 12.40 1.98
CA GLY A 157 4.73 12.88 0.68
C GLY A 157 4.64 11.81 -0.40
N ALA A 158 5.54 10.82 -0.40
CA ALA A 158 5.48 9.71 -1.37
C ALA A 158 4.19 8.88 -1.21
N SER A 159 3.74 8.71 0.04
CA SER A 159 2.49 7.99 0.34
C SER A 159 1.26 8.76 -0.17
N ASN A 160 1.20 10.07 0.11
CA ASN A 160 0.10 10.92 -0.33
C ASN A 160 0.05 10.97 -1.86
N MET A 161 1.15 11.33 -2.50
CA MET A 161 1.23 11.43 -3.97
C MET A 161 0.93 10.12 -4.68
N PHE A 162 1.28 8.97 -4.09
CA PHE A 162 0.92 7.67 -4.66
C PHE A 162 -0.59 7.43 -4.59
N CYS A 163 -1.19 7.66 -3.43
CA CYS A 163 -2.63 7.45 -3.23
C CYS A 163 -3.46 8.42 -4.09
N ASP A 164 -3.05 9.69 -4.19
CA ASP A 164 -3.73 10.71 -5.01
C ASP A 164 -3.66 10.34 -6.50
N ALA A 165 -2.49 9.92 -6.98
CA ALA A 165 -2.32 9.47 -8.36
C ALA A 165 -3.18 8.25 -8.67
N TYR A 166 -3.23 7.27 -7.77
CA TYR A 166 -4.09 6.10 -7.92
C TYR A 166 -5.58 6.46 -7.86
N GLY A 167 -5.98 7.33 -6.93
CA GLY A 167 -7.35 7.84 -6.85
C GLY A 167 -7.77 8.54 -8.15
N THR A 168 -6.96 9.45 -8.66
CA THR A 168 -7.19 10.12 -9.94
C THR A 168 -7.31 9.13 -11.10
N PHE A 169 -6.46 8.09 -11.13
CA PHE A 169 -6.55 7.04 -12.14
C PHE A 169 -7.89 6.30 -12.07
N ILE A 170 -8.37 5.95 -10.88
CA ILE A 170 -9.68 5.27 -10.71
C ILE A 170 -10.82 6.17 -11.16
N GLU A 171 -10.83 7.46 -10.78
CA GLU A 171 -11.84 8.42 -11.24
C GLU A 171 -11.88 8.53 -12.77
N GLN A 172 -10.72 8.56 -13.42
CA GLN A 172 -10.62 8.57 -14.89
C GLN A 172 -11.13 7.26 -15.49
N LEU A 173 -10.86 6.12 -14.86
CA LEU A 173 -11.34 4.80 -15.30
C LEU A 173 -12.87 4.70 -15.21
N GLU A 174 -13.46 5.17 -14.10
CA GLU A 174 -14.91 5.25 -13.89
C GLU A 174 -15.58 6.14 -14.94
N SER A 175 -14.99 7.29 -15.23
CA SER A 175 -15.50 8.22 -16.26
C SER A 175 -15.45 7.57 -17.64
N ALA A 176 -14.36 6.90 -18.00
CA ALA A 176 -14.23 6.18 -19.26
C ALA A 176 -15.20 5.00 -19.38
N PHE A 177 -15.48 4.32 -18.27
CA PHE A 177 -16.47 3.24 -18.22
C PHE A 177 -17.90 3.77 -18.43
N ALA A 178 -18.27 4.86 -17.75
CA ALA A 178 -19.57 5.49 -17.91
C ALA A 178 -19.80 5.92 -19.38
N GLU A 179 -18.79 6.52 -20.03
CA GLU A 179 -18.83 6.89 -21.44
C GLU A 179 -18.99 5.66 -22.34
N ALA A 180 -18.20 4.60 -22.11
CA ALA A 180 -18.22 3.38 -22.93
C ALA A 180 -19.58 2.64 -22.84
N THR A 181 -20.26 2.70 -21.68
CA THR A 181 -21.55 2.05 -21.45
C THR A 181 -22.75 2.94 -21.71
N GLY A 182 -22.54 4.21 -22.08
CA GLY A 182 -23.60 5.19 -22.33
C GLY A 182 -24.38 5.58 -21.06
N GLN A 183 -23.81 5.33 -19.87
CA GLN A 183 -24.45 5.69 -18.59
C GLN A 183 -24.30 7.19 -18.35
N LYS A 184 -25.40 7.83 -17.93
CA LYS A 184 -25.38 9.24 -17.55
C LYS A 184 -25.04 9.36 -16.07
N GLY A 185 -23.90 9.95 -15.76
CA GLY A 185 -23.43 10.20 -14.40
C GLY A 185 -22.16 9.41 -14.05
N SER A 186 -21.60 9.71 -12.90
CA SER A 186 -20.46 8.96 -12.36
C SER A 186 -20.94 7.58 -11.93
N VAL A 187 -20.37 6.54 -12.52
CA VAL A 187 -20.53 5.16 -12.05
C VAL A 187 -19.34 4.89 -11.15
N GLY A 188 -19.54 4.99 -9.84
CA GLY A 188 -18.50 4.57 -8.91
C GLY A 188 -18.28 3.07 -8.99
N PHE A 189 -17.02 2.66 -9.17
CA PHE A 189 -16.66 1.27 -9.00
C PHE A 189 -16.76 0.89 -7.52
N ASP A 190 -17.24 -0.30 -7.26
CA ASP A 190 -17.02 -0.84 -5.92
C ASP A 190 -15.51 -1.12 -5.70
N PRO A 191 -15.05 -1.23 -4.44
CA PRO A 191 -13.65 -1.48 -4.14
C PRO A 191 -13.07 -2.74 -4.80
N LYS A 192 -13.89 -3.75 -5.04
CA LYS A 192 -13.50 -5.00 -5.68
C LYS A 192 -13.26 -4.82 -7.18
N GLN A 193 -14.14 -4.06 -7.85
CA GLN A 193 -13.96 -3.69 -9.25
C GLN A 193 -12.71 -2.82 -9.46
N SER A 194 -12.50 -1.85 -8.56
CA SER A 194 -11.29 -1.03 -8.58
C SER A 194 -10.02 -1.85 -8.40
N ALA A 195 -10.08 -2.92 -7.59
CA ALA A 195 -8.96 -3.81 -7.33
C ALA A 195 -8.54 -4.62 -8.58
N ALA A 196 -9.44 -4.87 -9.53
CA ALA A 196 -9.11 -5.54 -10.78
C ALA A 196 -8.46 -4.62 -11.83
N ALA A 197 -8.41 -3.30 -11.57
CA ALA A 197 -7.85 -2.34 -12.50
C ALA A 197 -6.31 -2.39 -12.57
N ILE A 198 -5.76 -2.34 -13.79
CA ILE A 198 -4.32 -2.35 -14.04
C ILE A 198 -3.81 -0.92 -14.09
N PHE A 199 -3.13 -0.48 -13.06
CA PHE A 199 -2.45 0.80 -12.99
C PHE A 199 -1.01 0.69 -13.49
N THR A 200 -0.65 1.48 -14.49
CA THR A 200 0.69 1.45 -15.11
C THR A 200 1.32 2.84 -15.06
N PRO A 201 1.81 3.28 -13.89
CA PRO A 201 2.44 4.59 -13.77
C PRO A 201 3.90 4.56 -14.18
N THR A 202 4.35 5.66 -14.76
CA THR A 202 5.77 5.98 -14.84
C THR A 202 6.17 6.77 -13.61
N PHE A 203 7.09 6.24 -12.81
CA PHE A 203 7.59 6.93 -11.63
C PHE A 203 8.48 8.12 -12.01
N GLY A 204 8.31 9.21 -11.25
CA GLY A 204 9.18 10.36 -11.27
C GLY A 204 9.72 10.66 -9.88
N ALA A 205 10.80 11.42 -9.81
CA ALA A 205 11.35 11.90 -8.54
C ALA A 205 11.17 13.40 -8.40
N GLU A 206 10.94 13.84 -7.18
CA GLU A 206 10.81 15.25 -6.82
C GLU A 206 11.47 15.52 -5.48
N LEU A 207 11.97 16.74 -5.29
CA LEU A 207 12.54 17.19 -4.03
C LEU A 207 11.41 17.73 -3.14
N TYR A 208 11.08 17.00 -2.10
CA TYR A 208 9.94 17.27 -1.22
C TYR A 208 10.38 17.57 0.21
N GLY A 209 9.60 18.41 0.90
CA GLY A 209 9.82 18.83 2.27
C GLY A 209 10.09 20.34 2.43
N THR A 210 9.72 20.89 3.58
CA THR A 210 9.88 22.31 3.89
C THR A 210 11.24 22.64 4.49
N SER A 211 11.58 22.02 5.61
CA SER A 211 12.83 22.27 6.35
C SER A 211 13.93 21.26 6.01
N ALA A 212 13.58 19.98 5.84
CA ALA A 212 14.50 18.93 5.40
C ALA A 212 13.99 18.37 4.07
N LYS A 213 14.65 18.75 2.96
CA LYS A 213 14.27 18.28 1.63
C LYS A 213 14.89 16.92 1.35
N SER A 214 14.07 15.98 0.87
CA SER A 214 14.50 14.66 0.41
C SER A 214 13.89 14.35 -0.95
N TRP A 215 14.57 13.51 -1.73
CA TRP A 215 14.00 12.99 -2.96
C TRP A 215 12.92 11.98 -2.60
N ILE A 216 11.73 12.15 -3.19
CA ILE A 216 10.65 11.18 -3.14
C ILE A 216 10.33 10.72 -4.54
N SER A 217 9.93 9.46 -4.66
CA SER A 217 9.48 8.86 -5.93
C SER A 217 8.00 8.55 -5.84
N TYR A 218 7.26 8.91 -6.87
CA TYR A 218 5.82 8.72 -6.94
C TYR A 218 5.35 8.52 -8.38
N PRO A 219 4.14 7.99 -8.62
CA PRO A 219 3.51 7.93 -9.93
C PRO A 219 3.33 9.33 -10.51
N LYS A 220 4.08 9.69 -11.52
CA LYS A 220 4.06 11.04 -12.13
C LYS A 220 3.22 11.12 -13.39
N GLN A 221 3.18 10.03 -14.14
CA GLN A 221 2.45 9.94 -15.41
C GLN A 221 1.86 8.52 -15.55
N TRP A 222 0.75 8.41 -16.23
CA TRP A 222 0.14 7.14 -16.64
C TRP A 222 -0.70 7.36 -17.90
N VAL A 223 -1.03 6.26 -18.57
CA VAL A 223 -1.96 6.31 -19.71
C VAL A 223 -3.36 6.56 -19.16
N VAL A 224 -3.99 7.66 -19.62
CA VAL A 224 -5.35 8.01 -19.22
C VAL A 224 -6.34 7.06 -19.90
N PRO A 225 -7.23 6.39 -19.14
CA PRO A 225 -8.29 5.59 -19.71
C PRO A 225 -9.25 6.42 -20.57
N THR A 226 -9.76 5.83 -21.64
CA THR A 226 -10.82 6.39 -22.49
C THR A 226 -11.85 5.33 -22.80
N ALA A 227 -13.06 5.70 -23.23
CA ALA A 227 -14.09 4.75 -23.61
C ALA A 227 -13.63 3.71 -24.64
N LYS A 228 -12.66 4.06 -25.52
CA LYS A 228 -12.11 3.15 -26.53
C LYS A 228 -11.05 2.21 -25.99
N THR A 229 -10.38 2.58 -24.91
CA THR A 229 -9.21 1.84 -24.38
C THR A 229 -9.47 1.17 -23.05
N ILE A 230 -10.67 1.33 -22.48
CA ILE A 230 -11.00 0.88 -21.11
C ILE A 230 -10.68 -0.60 -20.87
N THR A 231 -10.91 -1.46 -21.85
CA THR A 231 -10.64 -2.91 -21.74
C THR A 231 -9.16 -3.25 -21.56
N ASN A 232 -8.25 -2.33 -21.92
CA ASN A 232 -6.81 -2.51 -21.75
C ASN A 232 -6.35 -2.34 -20.30
N PHE A 233 -7.24 -1.83 -19.43
CA PHE A 233 -6.96 -1.59 -18.02
C PHE A 233 -7.49 -2.69 -17.11
N PHE A 234 -7.88 -3.83 -17.69
CA PHE A 234 -8.30 -5.03 -16.96
C PHE A 234 -7.58 -6.26 -17.49
N PRO A 235 -7.48 -7.33 -16.70
CA PRO A 235 -7.05 -8.63 -17.22
C PRO A 235 -7.88 -9.06 -18.42
N LYS A 236 -7.25 -9.74 -19.38
CA LYS A 236 -7.91 -10.13 -20.64
C LYS A 236 -8.85 -11.32 -20.50
N ASN A 237 -8.66 -12.13 -19.50
CA ASN A 237 -9.50 -13.31 -19.26
C ASN A 237 -10.16 -13.26 -17.87
N ASN A 238 -11.28 -13.94 -17.74
CA ASN A 238 -12.06 -13.96 -16.50
C ASN A 238 -11.34 -14.70 -15.38
N GLU A 239 -10.53 -15.72 -15.69
CA GLU A 239 -9.82 -16.51 -14.69
C GLU A 239 -8.83 -15.65 -13.90
N ASP A 240 -8.16 -14.68 -14.55
CA ASP A 240 -7.27 -13.74 -13.87
C ASP A 240 -8.04 -12.72 -13.05
N ILE A 241 -9.23 -12.29 -13.51
CA ILE A 241 -10.11 -11.43 -12.73
C ILE A 241 -10.59 -12.18 -11.49
N ASP A 242 -11.10 -13.41 -11.64
CA ASP A 242 -11.57 -14.25 -10.54
C ASP A 242 -10.46 -14.49 -9.50
N PHE A 243 -9.23 -14.73 -9.96
CA PHE A 243 -8.06 -14.87 -9.07
C PHE A 243 -7.80 -13.59 -8.26
N ILE A 244 -7.82 -12.42 -8.90
CA ILE A 244 -7.61 -11.14 -8.23
C ILE A 244 -8.71 -10.89 -7.20
N GLU A 245 -9.96 -11.17 -7.56
CA GLU A 245 -11.11 -11.03 -6.68
C GLU A 245 -11.07 -12.00 -5.50
N GLU A 246 -10.67 -13.25 -5.71
CA GLU A 246 -10.46 -14.22 -4.65
C GLU A 246 -9.39 -13.73 -3.65
N VAL A 247 -8.27 -13.22 -4.16
CA VAL A 247 -7.22 -12.69 -3.28
C VAL A 247 -7.69 -11.44 -2.54
N TRP A 248 -8.46 -10.56 -3.20
CA TRP A 248 -9.04 -9.38 -2.55
C TRP A 248 -9.94 -9.77 -1.38
N GLU A 249 -10.75 -10.81 -1.51
CA GLU A 249 -11.62 -11.33 -0.45
C GLU A 249 -10.86 -12.04 0.68
N THR A 250 -9.85 -12.83 0.31
CA THR A 250 -9.12 -13.67 1.28
C THR A 250 -7.98 -12.96 1.99
N CYS A 251 -7.52 -11.83 1.43
CA CYS A 251 -6.46 -11.00 2.02
C CYS A 251 -6.94 -9.59 2.39
N PRO A 252 -7.98 -9.44 3.23
CA PRO A 252 -8.40 -8.12 3.71
C PRO A 252 -7.29 -7.48 4.56
N PRO A 253 -7.38 -6.17 4.83
CA PRO A 253 -6.42 -5.45 5.69
C PRO A 253 -6.15 -6.12 7.03
N SER A 254 -7.15 -6.71 7.65
CA SER A 254 -7.02 -7.48 8.90
C SER A 254 -6.08 -8.69 8.81
N VAL A 255 -5.82 -9.17 7.60
CA VAL A 255 -4.91 -10.31 7.35
C VAL A 255 -3.50 -9.82 7.06
N TYR A 256 -3.30 -8.99 6.01
CA TYR A 256 -1.94 -8.61 5.60
C TYR A 256 -1.29 -7.55 6.50
N ALA A 257 -2.09 -6.70 7.17
CA ALA A 257 -1.59 -5.73 8.13
C ALA A 257 -1.42 -6.29 9.55
N ARG A 258 -1.94 -7.48 9.84
CA ARG A 258 -1.92 -8.08 11.18
C ARG A 258 -0.52 -8.14 11.83
N PRO A 259 0.57 -8.52 11.15
CA PRO A 259 1.89 -8.54 11.77
C PRO A 259 2.32 -7.18 12.35
N PHE A 260 1.91 -6.09 11.70
CA PHE A 260 2.18 -4.73 12.15
C PHE A 260 1.29 -4.38 13.36
N PHE A 261 0.03 -4.80 13.37
CA PHE A 261 -0.86 -4.57 14.51
C PHE A 261 -0.46 -5.39 15.74
N GLU A 262 -0.03 -6.64 15.57
CA GLU A 262 0.48 -7.46 16.67
C GLU A 262 1.72 -6.83 17.31
N GLN A 263 2.57 -6.16 16.52
CA GLN A 263 3.67 -5.40 17.05
C GLN A 263 3.20 -4.10 17.73
N CYS A 264 2.22 -3.39 17.17
CA CYS A 264 1.58 -2.27 17.82
C CYS A 264 1.03 -2.63 19.19
N GLU A 265 0.35 -3.77 19.31
CA GLU A 265 -0.20 -4.25 20.59
C GLU A 265 0.88 -4.49 21.65
N LYS A 266 2.04 -4.97 21.27
CA LYS A 266 3.19 -5.16 22.18
C LYS A 266 3.80 -3.84 22.65
N GLU A 267 3.77 -2.83 21.77
CA GLU A 267 4.35 -1.50 22.02
C GLU A 267 3.36 -0.53 22.68
N ILE A 268 2.07 -0.90 22.79
CA ILE A 268 1.05 -0.11 23.50
C ILE A 268 1.40 -0.05 24.99
N GLY A 269 2.27 0.89 25.36
CA GLY A 269 2.33 1.37 26.72
C GLY A 269 1.29 2.49 26.92
N ILE A 270 0.83 2.67 28.14
CA ILE A 270 -0.10 3.75 28.55
C ILE A 270 0.37 5.12 28.05
N ASN A 271 1.66 5.28 27.83
CA ASN A 271 2.30 6.52 27.37
C ASN A 271 2.19 6.76 25.85
N ALA A 272 1.76 5.79 25.06
CA ALA A 272 1.62 5.92 23.60
C ALA A 272 0.20 6.34 23.17
N ILE A 273 -0.75 6.40 24.09
CA ILE A 273 -2.15 6.72 23.84
C ILE A 273 -2.48 8.05 24.51
N ARG A 274 -3.13 8.96 23.79
CA ARG A 274 -3.60 10.22 24.38
C ARG A 274 -4.55 9.92 25.54
N PRO A 275 -4.38 10.52 26.72
CA PRO A 275 -5.33 10.40 27.81
C PRO A 275 -6.74 10.80 27.34
N GLY A 276 -7.72 9.91 27.53
CA GLY A 276 -9.12 10.14 27.15
C GLY A 276 -9.54 9.60 25.78
N VAL A 277 -8.64 8.96 25.04
CA VAL A 277 -9.02 8.18 23.85
C VAL A 277 -9.27 6.74 24.29
N ASP A 278 -10.53 6.34 24.32
CA ASP A 278 -10.89 4.94 24.53
C ASP A 278 -10.37 4.09 23.34
N PHE A 279 -9.31 3.38 23.59
CA PHE A 279 -8.77 2.39 22.66
C PHE A 279 -9.60 1.12 22.79
N ASN A 280 -10.82 1.15 22.28
CA ASN A 280 -11.52 -0.08 21.97
C ASN A 280 -10.87 -0.64 20.70
N LEU A 281 -9.87 -1.48 20.85
CA LEU A 281 -9.50 -2.51 19.90
C LEU A 281 -10.70 -3.47 19.82
N ALA A 282 -11.84 -2.96 19.32
CA ALA A 282 -12.95 -3.81 18.99
C ALA A 282 -12.44 -4.85 18.00
N PRO A 283 -12.70 -6.13 18.23
CA PRO A 283 -12.45 -7.14 17.21
C PRO A 283 -13.10 -6.63 15.93
N ILE A 284 -12.38 -6.71 14.82
CA ILE A 284 -12.81 -6.24 13.50
C ILE A 284 -13.96 -7.14 13.04
N ASN A 285 -15.11 -6.99 13.66
CA ASN A 285 -16.40 -7.45 13.18
C ASN A 285 -17.11 -6.22 12.61
N GLY A 286 -17.32 -6.27 11.31
CA GLY A 286 -17.93 -5.19 10.57
C GLY A 286 -19.21 -4.68 11.23
N GLY A 287 -19.31 -3.39 11.43
CA GLY A 287 -20.54 -2.72 11.76
C GLY A 287 -20.39 -1.59 12.77
N GLN A 288 -20.65 -0.42 12.27
CA GLN A 288 -20.98 0.83 12.95
C GLN A 288 -19.82 1.54 13.66
N GLY A 289 -19.27 2.51 12.94
CA GLY A 289 -18.30 3.47 13.41
C GLY A 289 -18.82 4.33 14.54
N THR A 290 -18.00 4.50 15.52
CA THR A 290 -18.11 5.58 16.49
C THR A 290 -17.77 6.93 15.84
N LYS A 291 -18.72 7.83 15.85
CA LYS A 291 -18.70 9.23 15.37
C LYS A 291 -17.76 10.18 16.17
N ALA A 292 -16.68 9.72 16.74
CA ALA A 292 -15.94 10.50 17.72
C ALA A 292 -14.44 10.65 17.44
N LEU A 293 -14.04 10.86 16.17
CA LEU A 293 -12.67 11.32 15.86
C LEU A 293 -12.66 12.18 14.59
N LEU A 294 -13.62 13.09 14.52
CA LEU A 294 -13.64 14.18 13.56
C LEU A 294 -12.62 15.24 14.01
N GLY A 295 -11.62 15.50 13.21
CA GLY A 295 -10.75 16.67 13.37
C GLY A 295 -9.27 16.41 13.65
N ALA A 296 -8.74 15.21 13.42
CA ALA A 296 -7.29 15.06 13.38
C ALA A 296 -6.76 15.68 12.06
N ARG A 297 -6.12 16.83 12.17
CA ARG A 297 -5.36 17.43 11.07
C ARG A 297 -4.32 16.41 10.60
N ASP A 298 -4.34 16.07 9.34
CA ASP A 298 -3.22 15.33 8.74
C ASP A 298 -2.00 16.27 8.75
N ALA A 299 -1.04 15.99 9.65
CA ALA A 299 0.13 16.84 9.82
C ALA A 299 1.02 16.89 8.56
N ASP A 300 0.89 15.91 7.67
CA ASP A 300 1.64 15.86 6.42
C ASP A 300 1.03 16.74 5.31
N THR A 301 -0.26 16.98 5.33
CA THR A 301 -0.96 17.74 4.27
C THR A 301 -1.51 19.08 4.73
N GLY A 302 -1.73 19.28 6.04
CA GLY A 302 -2.38 20.46 6.57
C GLY A 302 -3.88 20.57 6.27
N GLU A 303 -4.47 19.57 5.63
CA GLU A 303 -5.88 19.52 5.30
C GLU A 303 -6.73 19.00 6.47
N ILE A 304 -7.89 19.63 6.64
CA ILE A 304 -8.93 19.17 7.55
C ILE A 304 -9.86 18.29 6.71
N THR A 305 -9.81 16.97 6.88
CA THR A 305 -10.87 16.11 6.35
C THR A 305 -12.12 16.30 7.19
N LEU A 306 -13.11 16.99 6.63
CA LEU A 306 -14.48 16.96 7.11
C LEU A 306 -15.16 15.72 6.52
N ASP A 307 -15.78 14.91 7.36
CA ASP A 307 -16.74 13.89 6.91
C ASP A 307 -18.06 14.54 6.49
#